data_a53d3a1ffd32150accd1943c2bb41f8d
#
_entry.id   a53d3a1ffd32150accd1943c2bb41f8d
#
_cell.length_a   1.000
_cell.length_b   1.000
_cell.length_c   1.000
_cell.angle_alpha   90.00
_cell.angle_beta   90.00
_cell.angle_gamma   90.00
#
_symmetry.space_group_name_H-M   'P 1'
#
loop_
_entity.id
_entity.type
_entity.pdbx_description
1 polymer ?
#
loop_
_entity_poly.entity_id
_entity_poly.type
_entity_poly.pdbx_seq_one_letter_code
_entity_poly.pdbx_strand_id
1 'polypeptide(L)'
;MAEHFYSPEARLDLMGIWEFIAQADLNAADRVEQEIRLAVEWLVRNPHLGHSRSDLTSQPVRFWAVHSYLIIYDPNARPLEVVRILSGYRDVAAMLK
;
A
#
# COMPACT_ATOMS: atom_id res chain seq x y z
N MET A 1 -15.18 13.34 -6.60
CA MET A 1 -14.30 13.73 -5.50
C MET A 1 -13.45 12.53 -5.11
N ALA A 2 -12.15 12.72 -4.94
CA ALA A 2 -11.27 11.61 -4.58
C ALA A 2 -11.52 11.22 -3.12
N GLU A 3 -11.69 9.91 -2.88
CA GLU A 3 -11.91 9.37 -1.53
C GLU A 3 -10.59 8.88 -0.92
N HIS A 4 -9.54 8.81 -1.72
CA HIS A 4 -8.20 8.42 -1.29
C HIS A 4 -7.17 9.10 -2.18
N PHE A 5 -5.91 9.11 -1.70
CA PHE A 5 -4.79 9.54 -2.53
C PHE A 5 -3.54 8.75 -2.14
N TYR A 6 -2.63 8.64 -3.09
CA TYR A 6 -1.34 8.02 -2.87
C TYR A 6 -0.31 9.12 -2.62
N SER A 7 0.48 8.98 -1.56
CA SER A 7 1.60 9.88 -1.35
C SER A 7 2.57 9.81 -2.55
N PRO A 8 3.44 10.80 -2.76
CA PRO A 8 4.44 10.68 -3.82
C PRO A 8 5.28 9.41 -3.71
N GLU A 9 5.67 9.01 -2.49
CA GLU A 9 6.43 7.80 -2.25
C GLU A 9 5.62 6.55 -2.60
N ALA A 10 4.34 6.52 -2.24
CA ALA A 10 3.46 5.38 -2.55
C ALA A 10 3.27 5.23 -4.06
N ARG A 11 3.18 6.34 -4.80
CA ARG A 11 3.08 6.28 -6.26
C ARG A 11 4.34 5.66 -6.87
N LEU A 12 5.51 6.08 -6.38
CA LEU A 12 6.76 5.51 -6.84
C LEU A 12 6.88 4.04 -6.48
N ASP A 13 6.40 3.67 -5.27
CA ASP A 13 6.36 2.26 -4.85
C ASP A 13 5.54 1.44 -5.84
N LEU A 14 4.33 1.91 -6.16
CA LEU A 14 3.43 1.17 -7.06
C LEU A 14 4.00 1.05 -8.47
N MET A 15 4.61 2.12 -8.98
CA MET A 15 5.30 2.07 -10.27
C MET A 15 6.42 1.03 -10.27
N GLY A 16 7.23 1.02 -9.21
CA GLY A 16 8.34 0.07 -9.09
C GLY A 16 7.86 -1.36 -9.02
N ILE A 17 6.77 -1.63 -8.31
CA ILE A 17 6.16 -2.96 -8.24
C ILE A 17 5.71 -3.40 -9.63
N TRP A 18 5.01 -2.52 -10.36
CA TRP A 18 4.54 -2.83 -11.70
C TRP A 18 5.72 -3.13 -12.64
N GLU A 19 6.73 -2.26 -12.63
CA GLU A 19 7.91 -2.44 -13.50
C GLU A 19 8.63 -3.74 -13.20
N PHE A 20 8.78 -4.08 -11.91
CA PHE A 20 9.45 -5.32 -11.51
C PHE A 20 8.72 -6.55 -12.04
N ILE A 21 7.41 -6.60 -11.87
CA ILE A 21 6.61 -7.75 -12.32
C ILE A 21 6.54 -7.80 -13.85
N ALA A 22 6.43 -6.62 -14.49
CA ALA A 22 6.30 -6.52 -15.93
C ALA A 22 7.52 -7.05 -16.69
N GLN A 23 8.69 -7.09 -16.04
CA GLN A 23 9.88 -7.70 -16.65
C GLN A 23 9.66 -9.17 -16.99
N ALA A 24 8.82 -9.85 -16.20
CA ALA A 24 8.53 -11.28 -16.41
C ALA A 24 7.16 -11.49 -17.07
N ASP A 25 6.16 -10.65 -16.76
CA ASP A 25 4.78 -10.88 -17.22
C ASP A 25 3.96 -9.59 -17.11
N LEU A 26 3.66 -8.98 -18.26
CA LEU A 26 2.88 -7.75 -18.30
C LEU A 26 1.46 -7.92 -17.74
N ASN A 27 0.82 -9.05 -18.04
CA ASN A 27 -0.54 -9.29 -17.56
C ASN A 27 -0.57 -9.44 -16.04
N ALA A 28 0.44 -10.10 -15.48
CA ALA A 28 0.56 -10.22 -14.03
C ALA A 28 0.79 -8.86 -13.37
N ALA A 29 1.60 -8.00 -13.98
CA ALA A 29 1.85 -6.65 -13.47
C ALA A 29 0.54 -5.85 -13.40
N ASP A 30 -0.25 -5.87 -14.47
CA ASP A 30 -1.53 -5.16 -14.52
C ASP A 30 -2.49 -5.70 -13.47
N ARG A 31 -2.55 -7.03 -13.31
CA ARG A 31 -3.44 -7.67 -12.36
C ARG A 31 -3.09 -7.31 -10.92
N VAL A 32 -1.81 -7.36 -10.58
CA VAL A 32 -1.37 -7.02 -9.21
C VAL A 32 -1.63 -5.55 -8.91
N GLU A 33 -1.33 -4.66 -9.85
CA GLU A 33 -1.63 -3.23 -9.67
C GLU A 33 -3.11 -3.01 -9.43
N GLN A 34 -3.96 -3.64 -10.22
CA GLN A 34 -5.40 -3.50 -10.08
C GLN A 34 -5.90 -4.04 -8.74
N GLU A 35 -5.37 -5.18 -8.30
CA GLU A 35 -5.75 -5.75 -7.00
C GLU A 35 -5.35 -4.82 -5.84
N ILE A 36 -4.18 -4.17 -5.93
CA ILE A 36 -3.76 -3.20 -4.93
C ILE A 36 -4.73 -2.01 -4.92
N ARG A 37 -5.07 -1.46 -6.09
CA ARG A 37 -5.99 -0.32 -6.19
C ARG A 37 -7.38 -0.66 -5.68
N LEU A 38 -7.88 -1.85 -5.96
CA LEU A 38 -9.17 -2.30 -5.44
C LEU A 38 -9.14 -2.47 -3.93
N ALA A 39 -8.04 -2.96 -3.39
CA ALA A 39 -7.88 -3.07 -1.94
C ALA A 39 -7.92 -1.69 -1.27
N VAL A 40 -7.29 -0.68 -1.88
CA VAL A 40 -7.35 0.69 -1.38
C VAL A 40 -8.79 1.22 -1.35
N GLU A 41 -9.56 0.97 -2.42
CA GLU A 41 -10.97 1.37 -2.45
C GLU A 41 -11.78 0.68 -1.34
N TRP A 42 -11.48 -0.57 -1.07
CA TRP A 42 -12.10 -1.31 0.02
C TRP A 42 -11.76 -0.70 1.38
N LEU A 43 -10.51 -0.29 1.57
CA LEU A 43 -10.05 0.33 2.81
C LEU A 43 -10.68 1.71 3.04
N VAL A 44 -11.04 2.43 1.98
CA VAL A 44 -11.79 3.69 2.11
C VAL A 44 -13.10 3.45 2.85
N ARG A 45 -13.80 2.36 2.53
CA ARG A 45 -15.08 2.01 3.15
C ARG A 45 -14.89 1.38 4.52
N ASN A 46 -13.74 0.77 4.77
CA ASN A 46 -13.46 -0.01 5.97
C ASN A 46 -12.07 0.36 6.51
N PRO A 47 -11.86 1.61 6.95
CA PRO A 47 -10.50 2.11 7.23
C PRO A 47 -9.83 1.41 8.42
N HIS A 48 -10.58 0.76 9.28
CA HIS A 48 -10.00 0.07 10.44
C HIS A 48 -9.79 -1.43 10.22
N LEU A 49 -9.97 -1.93 8.98
CA LEU A 49 -9.72 -3.33 8.66
C LEU A 49 -8.26 -3.72 8.77
N GLY A 50 -7.36 -2.82 8.37
CA GLY A 50 -5.93 -3.07 8.45
C GLY A 50 -5.46 -3.22 9.89
N HIS A 51 -4.23 -3.73 10.04
CA HIS A 51 -3.66 -4.04 11.35
C HIS A 51 -2.63 -2.98 11.75
N SER A 52 -2.66 -2.60 13.03
CA SER A 52 -1.58 -1.82 13.63
C SER A 52 -0.37 -2.73 13.84
N ARG A 53 0.82 -2.22 13.58
CA ARG A 53 2.05 -2.98 13.73
C ARG A 53 3.07 -2.15 14.51
N SER A 54 2.91 -2.14 15.85
CA SER A 54 3.80 -1.37 16.73
C SER A 54 5.23 -1.90 16.72
N ASP A 55 5.42 -3.13 16.26
CA ASP A 55 6.76 -3.72 16.07
C ASP A 55 7.49 -3.11 14.87
N LEU A 56 6.75 -2.48 13.94
CA LEU A 56 7.34 -1.90 12.73
C LEU A 56 7.41 -0.38 12.76
N THR A 57 6.47 0.28 13.43
CA THR A 57 6.42 1.74 13.44
C THR A 57 5.59 2.25 14.61
N SER A 58 5.93 3.43 15.11
CA SER A 58 5.13 4.15 16.09
C SER A 58 4.12 5.10 15.43
N GLN A 59 4.14 5.22 14.11
CA GLN A 59 3.21 6.08 13.38
C GLN A 59 1.79 5.51 13.45
N PRO A 60 0.76 6.37 13.43
CA PRO A 60 -0.64 5.93 13.51
C PRO A 60 -1.15 5.44 12.16
N VAL A 61 -0.52 4.43 11.60
CA VAL A 61 -0.87 3.82 10.32
C VAL A 61 -1.28 2.38 10.51
N ARG A 62 -2.00 1.84 9.52
CA ARG A 62 -2.41 0.45 9.48
C ARG A 62 -1.83 -0.23 8.25
N PHE A 63 -1.77 -1.54 8.30
CA PHE A 63 -1.15 -2.39 7.29
C PHE A 63 -2.18 -3.36 6.74
N TRP A 64 -2.24 -3.47 5.43
CA TRP A 64 -3.12 -4.44 4.75
C TRP A 64 -2.33 -5.17 3.67
N ALA A 65 -2.33 -6.50 3.73
CA ALA A 65 -1.54 -7.31 2.81
C ALA A 65 -2.33 -7.61 1.53
N VAL A 66 -1.65 -7.46 0.38
CA VAL A 66 -2.14 -7.90 -0.93
C VAL A 66 -0.98 -8.66 -1.57
N HIS A 67 -1.13 -9.96 -1.74
CA HIS A 67 -0.04 -10.85 -2.15
C HIS A 67 1.12 -10.70 -1.16
N SER A 68 2.33 -10.47 -1.64
CA SER A 68 3.50 -10.24 -0.79
C SER A 68 3.77 -8.77 -0.50
N TYR A 69 2.81 -7.88 -0.83
CA TYR A 69 2.95 -6.45 -0.64
C TYR A 69 2.10 -5.98 0.53
N LEU A 70 2.58 -4.93 1.20
CA LEU A 70 1.89 -4.30 2.32
C LEU A 70 1.47 -2.89 1.91
N ILE A 71 0.17 -2.64 1.95
CA ILE A 71 -0.38 -1.29 1.81
C ILE A 71 -0.35 -0.67 3.20
N ILE A 72 0.36 0.45 3.34
CA ILE A 72 0.50 1.19 4.59
C ILE A 72 -0.28 2.49 4.43
N TYR A 73 -1.28 2.69 5.28
CA TYR A 73 -2.21 3.79 5.09
C TYR A 73 -2.58 4.43 6.42
N ASP A 74 -3.02 5.70 6.37
CA ASP A 74 -3.53 6.44 7.51
C ASP A 74 -5.06 6.30 7.55
N PRO A 75 -5.63 5.55 8.52
CA PRO A 75 -7.07 5.31 8.56
C PRO A 75 -7.87 6.55 8.95
N ASN A 76 -7.23 7.57 9.49
CA ASN A 76 -7.91 8.78 9.97
C ASN A 76 -7.82 9.95 8.98
N ALA A 77 -6.98 9.85 7.96
CA ALA A 77 -6.88 10.90 6.94
C ALA A 77 -8.14 10.91 6.06
N ARG A 78 -8.59 12.10 5.69
CA ARG A 78 -9.74 12.29 4.76
C ARG A 78 -9.36 13.33 3.73
N PRO A 79 -9.16 12.96 2.46
CA PRO A 79 -9.28 11.58 1.92
C PRO A 79 -8.26 10.62 2.54
N LEU A 80 -8.55 9.32 2.49
CA LEU A 80 -7.64 8.30 3.01
C LEU A 80 -6.29 8.40 2.31
N GLU A 81 -5.22 8.40 3.09
CA GLU A 81 -3.87 8.49 2.53
C GLU A 81 -3.19 7.13 2.50
N VAL A 82 -2.75 6.72 1.30
CA VAL A 82 -1.85 5.58 1.15
C VAL A 82 -0.43 6.13 1.30
N VAL A 83 0.23 5.77 2.39
CA VAL A 83 1.53 6.32 2.78
C VAL A 83 2.67 5.63 2.04
N ARG A 84 2.66 4.30 2.01
CA ARG A 84 3.66 3.48 1.30
C ARG A 84 3.03 2.18 0.82
N ILE A 85 3.65 1.55 -0.19
CA ILE A 85 3.31 0.19 -0.63
C ILE A 85 4.63 -0.55 -0.75
N LEU A 86 4.88 -1.47 0.19
CA LEU A 86 6.19 -2.10 0.33
C LEU A 86 6.09 -3.62 0.23
N SER A 87 7.13 -4.25 -0.31
CA SER A 87 7.25 -5.70 -0.25
C SER A 87 7.43 -6.14 1.21
N GLY A 88 6.66 -7.14 1.63
CA GLY A 88 6.77 -7.69 2.99
C GLY A 88 8.09 -8.41 3.26
N TYR A 89 8.90 -8.66 2.22
CA TYR A 89 10.21 -9.27 2.36
C TYR A 89 11.32 -8.24 2.62
N ARG A 90 11.01 -6.95 2.54
CA ARG A 90 12.00 -5.90 2.80
C ARG A 90 11.98 -5.49 4.26
N ASP A 91 13.01 -4.75 4.69
CA ASP A 91 13.04 -4.20 6.04
C ASP A 91 12.07 -3.02 6.13
N VAL A 92 10.81 -3.35 6.38
CA VAL A 92 9.72 -2.37 6.40
C VAL A 92 9.92 -1.35 7.50
N ALA A 93 10.38 -1.78 8.67
CA ALA A 93 10.61 -0.86 9.79
C ALA A 93 11.62 0.23 9.43
N ALA A 94 12.71 -0.14 8.77
CA ALA A 94 13.73 0.81 8.34
C ALA A 94 13.19 1.79 7.29
N MET A 95 12.31 1.33 6.42
CA MET A 95 11.75 2.15 5.34
C MET A 95 10.69 3.14 5.82
N LEU A 96 10.17 2.93 7.03
CA LEU A 96 9.14 3.80 7.62
C LEU A 96 9.70 4.85 8.58
N LYS A 97 11.00 4.92 8.74
CA LYS A 97 11.61 5.96 9.58
C LYS A 97 11.53 7.33 8.94
#